data_f1f6b1e9037b9b44f646695b97fb3de7
#
_entry.id   f1f6b1e9037b9b44f646695b97fb3de7
#
_cell.length_a   1.000
_cell.length_b   1.000
_cell.length_c   1.000
_cell.angle_alpha   90.00
_cell.angle_beta   90.00
_cell.angle_gamma   90.00
#
_symmetry.space_group_name_H-M   'P 1'
#
loop_
_entity.id
_entity.type
_entity.pdbx_description
1 polymer ?
#
loop_
_entity_poly.entity_id
_entity_poly.type
_entity_poly.pdbx_seq_one_letter_code
_entity_poly.pdbx_strand_id
1 'polypeptide(L)'
;MTPSIRQAMVGRARQFEALTPLTSILCCSRGQQVCCQGGPADRWFWIVTGTATRSVIRRDGRRQIVDLLLPGDCFGFTNGDEYDDTVEAIARDTYVARCVRRDAEAVAESNPQLAREIRLATFEALLRLQSQLVIVGRTTAIEKVGAFLLDISARVSSPSSDRVVLPVSRYDMADYLGLSVETVSRSLTHLKRQGVIELFGPRSVGIVDRAALECGERLPHDDMMRKERARPAAA
;
A
#
# COMPACT_ATOMS: atom_id res chain seq x y z
N MET A 1 -0.38 -14.85 22.73
CA MET A 1 -0.54 -13.46 22.25
C MET A 1 0.47 -12.60 22.99
N THR A 2 1.52 -12.11 22.31
CA THR A 2 2.60 -11.33 22.91
C THR A 2 2.11 -9.97 23.40
N PRO A 3 2.75 -9.37 24.45
CA PRO A 3 2.37 -8.02 24.95
C PRO A 3 2.34 -6.94 23.86
N SER A 4 3.22 -7.04 22.88
CA SER A 4 3.32 -6.12 21.73
C SER A 4 2.06 -6.15 20.85
N ILE A 5 1.45 -7.31 20.64
CA ILE A 5 0.20 -7.45 19.87
C ILE A 5 -0.96 -6.83 20.63
N ARG A 6 -1.00 -7.01 21.96
CA ARG A 6 -1.99 -6.35 22.82
C ARG A 6 -1.83 -4.83 22.77
N GLN A 7 -0.60 -4.32 22.75
CA GLN A 7 -0.32 -2.87 22.73
C GLN A 7 -0.63 -2.24 21.36
N ALA A 8 -0.34 -2.94 20.25
CA ALA A 8 -0.75 -2.53 18.90
C ALA A 8 -2.27 -2.56 18.74
N MET A 9 -2.96 -3.54 19.35
CA MET A 9 -4.42 -3.56 19.44
C MET A 9 -4.97 -2.37 20.23
N VAL A 10 -4.32 -1.93 21.31
CA VAL A 10 -4.80 -0.82 22.14
C VAL A 10 -4.60 0.56 21.49
N GLY A 11 -3.54 0.76 20.70
CA GLY A 11 -3.22 2.07 20.11
C GLY A 11 -4.11 2.49 18.93
N ARG A 12 -4.54 1.54 18.07
CA ARG A 12 -5.46 1.75 16.93
C ARG A 12 -6.76 0.94 17.03
N ALA A 13 -6.88 0.03 17.98
CA ALA A 13 -8.03 -0.84 18.22
C ALA A 13 -9.23 -0.15 18.90
N ARG A 14 -9.21 1.20 19.00
CA ARG A 14 -10.43 1.96 19.28
C ARG A 14 -11.36 2.06 18.06
N GLN A 15 -10.84 1.75 16.89
CA GLN A 15 -11.65 1.60 15.68
C GLN A 15 -12.34 0.23 15.77
N PHE A 16 -13.64 0.21 15.67
CA PHE A 16 -14.48 -0.99 15.79
C PHE A 16 -14.49 -1.66 17.17
N GLU A 17 -14.37 -0.90 18.25
CA GLU A 17 -14.45 -1.44 19.61
C GLU A 17 -15.73 -2.27 19.84
N ALA A 18 -16.85 -1.84 19.26
CA ALA A 18 -18.13 -2.55 19.31
C ALA A 18 -18.08 -3.94 18.63
N LEU A 19 -17.17 -4.18 17.72
CA LEU A 19 -16.98 -5.48 17.06
C LEU A 19 -15.99 -6.40 17.79
N THR A 20 -15.35 -5.93 18.86
CA THR A 20 -14.35 -6.74 19.60
C THR A 20 -14.87 -8.11 20.02
N PRO A 21 -16.11 -8.27 20.53
CA PRO A 21 -16.65 -9.58 20.91
C PRO A 21 -16.88 -10.53 19.73
N LEU A 22 -17.04 -9.98 18.52
CA LEU A 22 -17.32 -10.72 17.27
C LEU A 22 -16.05 -10.93 16.44
N THR A 23 -14.92 -10.46 16.93
CA THR A 23 -13.65 -10.45 16.19
C THR A 23 -12.78 -11.62 16.55
N SER A 24 -12.22 -12.27 15.54
CA SER A 24 -11.14 -13.24 15.67
C SER A 24 -9.86 -12.75 15.01
N ILE A 25 -8.71 -13.16 15.53
CA ILE A 25 -7.40 -12.81 15.00
C ILE A 25 -6.84 -13.96 14.18
N LEU A 26 -6.44 -13.66 12.94
CA LEU A 26 -5.73 -14.55 12.06
C LEU A 26 -4.25 -14.16 12.03
N CYS A 27 -3.35 -15.12 12.31
CA CYS A 27 -1.92 -14.94 12.10
C CYS A 27 -1.56 -15.47 10.72
N CYS A 28 -1.06 -14.60 9.86
CA CYS A 28 -0.75 -14.92 8.47
C CYS A 28 0.77 -14.97 8.28
N SER A 29 1.23 -16.04 7.69
CA SER A 29 2.60 -16.16 7.17
C SER A 29 2.74 -15.33 5.88
N ARG A 30 3.98 -14.97 5.55
CA ARG A 30 4.26 -14.30 4.27
C ARG A 30 3.81 -15.19 3.09
N GLY A 31 3.09 -14.61 2.14
CA GLY A 31 2.51 -15.30 0.97
C GLY A 31 1.15 -15.95 1.25
N GLN A 32 0.68 -15.88 2.50
CA GLN A 32 -0.64 -16.42 2.83
C GLN A 32 -1.75 -15.47 2.40
N GLN A 33 -2.71 -16.01 1.66
CA GLN A 33 -3.91 -15.28 1.26
C GLN A 33 -4.89 -15.20 2.44
N VAL A 34 -5.46 -14.01 2.64
CA VAL A 34 -6.49 -13.72 3.65
C VAL A 34 -7.89 -13.89 3.06
N CYS A 35 -8.08 -13.38 1.86
CA CYS A 35 -9.25 -13.60 1.01
C CYS A 35 -8.83 -13.64 -0.45
N CYS A 36 -9.65 -14.24 -1.30
CA CYS A 36 -9.35 -14.45 -2.73
C CYS A 36 -10.44 -13.83 -3.58
N GLN A 37 -10.06 -13.24 -4.70
CA GLN A 37 -10.96 -12.78 -5.73
C GLN A 37 -11.89 -13.93 -6.17
N GLY A 38 -13.22 -13.65 -6.23
CA GLY A 38 -14.25 -14.66 -6.53
C GLY A 38 -14.60 -15.57 -5.35
N GLY A 39 -13.94 -15.41 -4.19
CA GLY A 39 -14.32 -16.13 -2.97
C GLY A 39 -15.48 -15.43 -2.23
N PRO A 40 -16.17 -16.15 -1.32
CA PRO A 40 -17.34 -15.62 -0.61
C PRO A 40 -16.99 -14.42 0.26
N ALA A 41 -17.69 -13.30 0.06
CA ALA A 41 -17.46 -12.03 0.77
C ALA A 41 -18.28 -11.98 2.07
N ASP A 42 -18.05 -12.97 2.93
CA ASP A 42 -18.76 -13.14 4.20
C ASP A 42 -18.11 -12.46 5.39
N ARG A 43 -16.95 -11.81 5.20
CA ARG A 43 -16.14 -11.22 6.30
C ARG A 43 -15.59 -9.86 5.95
N TRP A 44 -15.44 -9.03 6.99
CA TRP A 44 -14.63 -7.81 6.98
C TRP A 44 -13.34 -8.04 7.77
N PHE A 45 -12.31 -7.32 7.36
CA PHE A 45 -10.96 -7.47 7.88
C PHE A 45 -10.31 -6.13 8.17
N TRP A 46 -9.35 -6.12 9.10
CA TRP A 46 -8.41 -5.00 9.27
C TRP A 46 -7.04 -5.50 9.71
N ILE A 47 -6.00 -4.79 9.26
CA ILE A 47 -4.62 -5.12 9.62
C ILE A 47 -4.35 -4.66 11.06
N VAL A 48 -3.96 -5.57 11.94
CA VAL A 48 -3.53 -5.26 13.31
C VAL A 48 -2.04 -4.93 13.33
N THR A 49 -1.21 -5.79 12.73
CA THR A 49 0.22 -5.58 12.54
C THR A 49 0.66 -6.23 11.24
N GLY A 50 1.84 -5.84 10.75
CA GLY A 50 2.38 -6.38 9.50
C GLY A 50 1.91 -5.60 8.28
N THR A 51 1.92 -6.25 7.13
CA THR A 51 1.58 -5.63 5.84
C THR A 51 0.97 -6.67 4.91
N ALA A 52 -0.05 -6.27 4.17
CA ALA A 52 -0.63 -7.07 3.10
C ALA A 52 -0.74 -6.26 1.81
N THR A 53 -0.85 -6.94 0.69
CA THR A 53 -1.17 -6.34 -0.61
C THR A 53 -2.57 -6.73 -1.01
N ARG A 54 -3.32 -5.80 -1.59
CA ARG A 54 -4.57 -6.06 -2.28
C ARG A 54 -4.32 -6.03 -3.78
N SER A 55 -4.67 -7.08 -4.47
CA SER A 55 -4.37 -7.25 -5.89
C SER A 55 -5.54 -7.85 -6.66
N VAL A 56 -5.58 -7.53 -7.94
CA VAL A 56 -6.50 -8.14 -8.91
C VAL A 56 -5.70 -8.89 -9.96
N ILE A 57 -6.23 -10.01 -10.42
CA ILE A 57 -5.69 -10.71 -11.59
C ILE A 57 -6.37 -10.16 -12.82
N ARG A 58 -5.59 -9.58 -13.71
CA ARG A 58 -6.05 -9.00 -14.96
C ARG A 58 -6.40 -10.14 -15.95
N ARG A 59 -7.14 -9.80 -17.02
CA ARG A 59 -7.51 -10.76 -18.07
C ARG A 59 -6.30 -11.39 -18.76
N ASP A 60 -5.15 -10.73 -18.78
CA ASP A 60 -3.89 -11.22 -19.32
C ASP A 60 -3.11 -12.13 -18.33
N GLY A 61 -3.71 -12.45 -17.18
CA GLY A 61 -3.10 -13.26 -16.12
C GLY A 61 -2.10 -12.52 -15.23
N ARG A 62 -1.82 -11.26 -15.50
CA ARG A 62 -0.87 -10.46 -14.69
C ARG A 62 -1.54 -9.99 -13.40
N ARG A 63 -0.79 -10.08 -12.31
CA ARG A 63 -1.15 -9.49 -11.02
C ARG A 63 -0.95 -7.97 -11.07
N GLN A 64 -1.95 -7.23 -10.63
CA GLN A 64 -1.85 -5.79 -10.39
C GLN A 64 -2.15 -5.52 -8.92
N ILE A 65 -1.21 -4.96 -8.19
CA ILE A 65 -1.46 -4.48 -6.82
C ILE A 65 -2.24 -3.17 -6.91
N VAL A 66 -3.39 -3.14 -6.25
CA VAL A 66 -4.31 -1.99 -6.23
C VAL A 66 -4.33 -1.28 -4.89
N ASP A 67 -3.78 -1.85 -3.82
CA ASP A 67 -3.61 -1.19 -2.52
C ASP A 67 -2.51 -1.87 -1.70
N LEU A 68 -1.88 -1.10 -0.81
CA LEU A 68 -0.99 -1.58 0.22
C LEU A 68 -1.65 -1.38 1.58
N LEU A 69 -1.92 -2.48 2.25
CA LEU A 69 -2.64 -2.50 3.52
C LEU A 69 -1.63 -2.50 4.67
N LEU A 70 -1.70 -1.46 5.50
CA LEU A 70 -0.86 -1.21 6.66
C LEU A 70 -1.68 -1.33 7.95
N PRO A 71 -1.07 -1.37 9.14
CA PRO A 71 -1.81 -1.43 10.39
C PRO A 71 -2.87 -0.33 10.53
N GLY A 72 -4.11 -0.74 10.77
CA GLY A 72 -5.31 0.10 10.82
C GLY A 72 -6.11 0.14 9.53
N ASP A 73 -5.56 -0.31 8.40
CA ASP A 73 -6.31 -0.36 7.15
C ASP A 73 -7.34 -1.49 7.14
N CYS A 74 -8.54 -1.18 6.64
CA CYS A 74 -9.66 -2.12 6.52
C CYS A 74 -9.84 -2.56 5.07
N PHE A 75 -10.36 -3.78 4.89
CA PHE A 75 -10.64 -4.35 3.58
C PHE A 75 -11.75 -5.42 3.66
N GLY A 76 -12.14 -5.94 2.49
CA GLY A 76 -13.24 -6.90 2.39
C GLY A 76 -14.62 -6.24 2.27
N PHE A 77 -14.66 -4.91 2.10
CA PHE A 77 -15.89 -4.19 1.80
C PHE A 77 -16.23 -4.37 0.32
N THR A 78 -17.33 -5.05 0.04
CA THR A 78 -17.88 -5.19 -1.31
C THR A 78 -19.40 -5.10 -1.22
N ASN A 79 -20.03 -4.75 -2.33
CA ASN A 79 -21.49 -4.72 -2.45
C ASN A 79 -22.05 -6.09 -2.92
N GLY A 80 -21.17 -7.00 -3.38
CA GLY A 80 -21.54 -8.32 -3.85
C GLY A 80 -21.37 -9.42 -2.79
N ASP A 81 -21.61 -10.65 -3.23
CA ASP A 81 -21.43 -11.87 -2.43
C ASP A 81 -20.02 -12.47 -2.59
N GLU A 82 -19.22 -11.94 -3.50
CA GLU A 82 -17.84 -12.36 -3.78
C GLU A 82 -16.88 -11.20 -3.61
N TYR A 83 -15.62 -11.51 -3.22
CA TYR A 83 -14.56 -10.51 -3.19
C TYR A 83 -14.11 -10.15 -4.61
N ASP A 84 -13.93 -8.85 -4.86
CA ASP A 84 -13.45 -8.31 -6.13
C ASP A 84 -11.92 -8.42 -6.28
N ASP A 85 -11.21 -8.72 -5.19
CA ASP A 85 -9.76 -8.71 -5.11
C ASP A 85 -9.21 -9.83 -4.20
N THR A 86 -7.91 -10.08 -4.30
CA THR A 86 -7.16 -10.98 -3.44
C THR A 86 -6.30 -10.17 -2.48
N VAL A 87 -6.37 -10.49 -1.19
CA VAL A 87 -5.47 -9.93 -0.17
C VAL A 87 -4.50 -10.97 0.32
N GLU A 88 -3.19 -10.65 0.25
CA GLU A 88 -2.07 -11.52 0.61
C GLU A 88 -1.14 -10.83 1.59
N ALA A 89 -0.78 -11.51 2.69
CA ALA A 89 0.22 -11.05 3.65
C ALA A 89 1.62 -11.08 3.02
N ILE A 90 2.35 -9.95 3.04
CA ILE A 90 3.70 -9.84 2.47
C ILE A 90 4.79 -9.66 3.53
N ALA A 91 4.44 -9.39 4.77
CA ALA A 91 5.35 -9.39 5.91
C ALA A 91 5.20 -10.69 6.70
N ARG A 92 6.26 -11.07 7.44
CA ARG A 92 6.15 -12.13 8.45
C ARG A 92 5.29 -11.61 9.62
N ASP A 93 4.59 -12.51 10.27
CA ASP A 93 3.77 -12.20 11.46
C ASP A 93 2.76 -11.09 11.21
N THR A 94 2.08 -11.15 10.05
CA THR A 94 0.96 -10.26 9.74
C THR A 94 -0.27 -10.74 10.50
N TYR A 95 -0.77 -9.93 11.42
CA TYR A 95 -1.98 -10.23 12.19
C TYR A 95 -3.14 -9.43 11.60
N VAL A 96 -4.19 -10.17 11.25
CA VAL A 96 -5.41 -9.63 10.65
C VAL A 96 -6.58 -9.93 11.57
N ALA A 97 -7.29 -8.92 11.98
CA ALA A 97 -8.57 -9.07 12.66
C ALA A 97 -9.67 -9.28 11.63
N ARG A 98 -10.63 -10.13 11.95
CA ARG A 98 -11.77 -10.45 11.08
C ARG A 98 -13.05 -10.61 11.86
N CYS A 99 -14.17 -10.17 11.29
CA CYS A 99 -15.52 -10.43 11.78
C CYS A 99 -16.41 -10.91 10.64
N VAL A 100 -17.49 -11.60 10.99
CA VAL A 100 -18.53 -11.97 10.02
C VAL A 100 -19.26 -10.71 9.59
N ARG A 101 -19.38 -10.48 8.27
CA ARG A 101 -20.01 -9.29 7.68
C ARG A 101 -21.43 -9.05 8.20
N ARG A 102 -22.26 -10.08 8.15
CA ARG A 102 -23.66 -10.02 8.61
C ARG A 102 -23.77 -9.56 10.08
N ASP A 103 -22.88 -10.08 10.94
CA ASP A 103 -22.91 -9.73 12.35
C ASP A 103 -22.48 -8.28 12.58
N ALA A 104 -21.47 -7.82 11.84
CA ALA A 104 -21.02 -6.42 11.88
C ALA A 104 -22.09 -5.45 11.38
N GLU A 105 -22.79 -5.80 10.29
CA GLU A 105 -23.92 -5.02 9.75
C GLU A 105 -25.06 -4.93 10.76
N ALA A 106 -25.45 -6.04 11.38
CA ALA A 106 -26.51 -6.09 12.39
C ALA A 106 -26.17 -5.21 13.63
N VAL A 107 -24.93 -5.21 14.08
CA VAL A 107 -24.50 -4.31 15.17
C VAL A 107 -24.53 -2.85 14.70
N ALA A 108 -24.12 -2.55 13.48
CA ALA A 108 -24.09 -1.19 12.93
C ALA A 108 -25.49 -0.58 12.78
N GLU A 109 -26.53 -1.38 12.54
CA GLU A 109 -27.93 -0.92 12.49
C GLU A 109 -28.39 -0.29 13.80
N SER A 110 -27.92 -0.82 14.93
CA SER A 110 -28.29 -0.35 16.27
C SER A 110 -27.22 0.53 16.93
N ASN A 111 -26.04 0.68 16.32
CA ASN A 111 -24.91 1.44 16.84
C ASN A 111 -24.43 2.51 15.86
N PRO A 112 -24.93 3.77 16.00
CA PRO A 112 -24.56 4.88 15.10
C PRO A 112 -23.06 5.19 15.09
N GLN A 113 -22.34 4.94 16.20
CA GLN A 113 -20.91 5.16 16.29
C GLN A 113 -20.17 4.14 15.38
N LEU A 114 -20.53 2.86 15.46
CA LEU A 114 -19.97 1.82 14.58
C LEU A 114 -20.28 2.09 13.11
N ALA A 115 -21.51 2.48 12.79
CA ALA A 115 -21.88 2.85 11.42
C ALA A 115 -21.03 4.01 10.88
N ARG A 116 -20.71 5.00 11.74
CA ARG A 116 -19.80 6.10 11.39
C ARG A 116 -18.37 5.59 11.16
N GLU A 117 -17.85 4.71 12.01
CA GLU A 117 -16.51 4.16 11.90
C GLU A 117 -16.33 3.35 10.61
N ILE A 118 -17.31 2.50 10.26
CA ILE A 118 -17.34 1.75 9.00
C ILE A 118 -17.30 2.69 7.80
N ARG A 119 -18.13 3.75 7.81
CA ARG A 119 -18.16 4.74 6.74
C ARG A 119 -16.83 5.46 6.60
N LEU A 120 -16.19 5.86 7.69
CA LEU A 120 -14.88 6.51 7.67
C LEU A 120 -13.82 5.55 7.10
N ALA A 121 -13.78 4.29 7.53
CA ALA A 121 -12.86 3.29 7.00
C ALA A 121 -13.05 3.07 5.49
N THR A 122 -14.29 3.10 5.02
CA THR A 122 -14.61 2.99 3.58
C THR A 122 -14.09 4.22 2.82
N PHE A 123 -14.27 5.44 3.35
CA PHE A 123 -13.71 6.65 2.74
C PHE A 123 -12.18 6.65 2.73
N GLU A 124 -11.53 6.20 3.81
CA GLU A 124 -10.08 6.05 3.84
C GLU A 124 -9.58 5.07 2.77
N ALA A 125 -10.25 3.94 2.58
CA ALA A 125 -9.95 3.00 1.52
C ALA A 125 -10.11 3.64 0.13
N LEU A 126 -11.16 4.42 -0.10
CA LEU A 126 -11.38 5.16 -1.35
C LEU A 126 -10.27 6.19 -1.60
N LEU A 127 -9.86 6.96 -0.58
CA LEU A 127 -8.78 7.94 -0.70
C LEU A 127 -7.44 7.28 -1.04
N ARG A 128 -7.14 6.09 -0.48
CA ARG A 128 -5.94 5.32 -0.87
C ARG A 128 -5.96 4.92 -2.34
N LEU A 129 -7.11 4.45 -2.84
CA LEU A 129 -7.27 4.11 -4.27
C LEU A 129 -7.11 5.34 -5.17
N GLN A 130 -7.63 6.50 -4.76
CA GLN A 130 -7.43 7.76 -5.47
C GLN A 130 -5.95 8.16 -5.49
N SER A 131 -5.24 8.06 -4.36
CA SER A 131 -3.79 8.31 -4.30
C SER A 131 -3.03 7.40 -5.25
N GLN A 132 -3.33 6.11 -5.27
CA GLN A 132 -2.71 5.18 -6.21
C GLN A 132 -2.99 5.56 -7.67
N LEU A 133 -4.22 5.92 -8.01
CA LEU A 133 -4.57 6.36 -9.36
C LEU A 133 -3.72 7.56 -9.80
N VAL A 134 -3.53 8.54 -8.92
CA VAL A 134 -2.68 9.71 -9.17
C VAL A 134 -1.21 9.30 -9.35
N ILE A 135 -0.70 8.38 -8.53
CA ILE A 135 0.68 7.88 -8.64
C ILE A 135 0.89 7.15 -9.98
N VAL A 136 0.00 6.21 -10.32
CA VAL A 136 0.11 5.41 -11.56
C VAL A 136 -0.13 6.28 -12.80
N GLY A 137 -0.91 7.34 -12.69
CA GLY A 137 -1.16 8.32 -13.75
C GLY A 137 0.02 9.25 -14.06
N ARG A 138 1.09 9.27 -13.25
CA ARG A 138 2.30 10.07 -13.55
C ARG A 138 2.93 9.66 -14.87
N THR A 139 3.59 10.60 -15.54
CA THR A 139 4.10 10.41 -16.90
C THR A 139 5.34 9.52 -16.93
N THR A 140 6.28 9.73 -16.01
CA THR A 140 7.57 9.03 -16.01
C THR A 140 7.67 8.01 -14.87
N ALA A 141 8.50 6.99 -15.05
CA ALA A 141 8.77 5.99 -14.02
C ALA A 141 9.42 6.61 -12.77
N ILE A 142 10.24 7.64 -12.95
CA ILE A 142 10.90 8.35 -11.84
C ILE A 142 9.87 9.09 -11.00
N GLU A 143 8.94 9.79 -11.62
CA GLU A 143 7.83 10.46 -10.94
C GLU A 143 6.93 9.48 -10.19
N LYS A 144 6.60 8.34 -10.81
CA LYS A 144 5.81 7.27 -10.16
C LYS A 144 6.51 6.75 -8.90
N VAL A 145 7.81 6.45 -8.99
CA VAL A 145 8.61 5.97 -7.85
C VAL A 145 8.73 7.06 -6.79
N GLY A 146 8.97 8.30 -7.16
CA GLY A 146 9.05 9.44 -6.23
C GLY A 146 7.72 9.64 -5.46
N ALA A 147 6.61 9.69 -6.18
CA ALA A 147 5.27 9.84 -5.58
C ALA A 147 4.92 8.65 -4.67
N PHE A 148 5.28 7.43 -5.05
CA PHE A 148 5.13 6.24 -4.20
C PHE A 148 5.93 6.38 -2.90
N LEU A 149 7.18 6.82 -2.96
CA LEU A 149 8.02 7.01 -1.75
C LEU A 149 7.41 8.05 -0.81
N LEU A 150 6.84 9.13 -1.35
CA LEU A 150 6.15 10.15 -0.57
C LEU A 150 4.89 9.60 0.11
N ASP A 151 4.05 8.89 -0.63
CA ASP A 151 2.81 8.29 -0.10
C ASP A 151 3.13 7.30 1.04
N ILE A 152 4.05 6.36 0.80
CA ILE A 152 4.46 5.41 1.83
C ILE A 152 5.10 6.10 3.02
N SER A 153 5.94 7.12 2.80
CA SER A 153 6.56 7.85 3.90
C SER A 153 5.50 8.50 4.81
N ALA A 154 4.47 9.09 4.22
CA ALA A 154 3.39 9.71 4.98
C ALA A 154 2.58 8.71 5.82
N ARG A 155 2.46 7.46 5.33
CA ARG A 155 1.69 6.40 5.99
C ARG A 155 2.48 5.60 7.04
N VAL A 156 3.80 5.43 6.86
CA VAL A 156 4.65 4.54 7.66
C VAL A 156 5.52 5.31 8.65
N SER A 157 5.89 6.56 8.34
CA SER A 157 6.88 7.28 9.14
C SER A 157 6.36 7.67 10.52
N SER A 158 7.16 7.36 11.53
CA SER A 158 7.11 8.07 12.80
C SER A 158 7.60 9.52 12.58
N PRO A 159 7.02 10.53 13.24
CA PRO A 159 7.38 11.95 13.07
C PRO A 159 8.86 12.29 13.27
N SER A 160 9.65 11.37 13.81
CA SER A 160 11.05 11.54 14.19
C SER A 160 12.06 10.81 13.30
N SER A 161 11.66 10.21 12.18
CA SER A 161 12.56 9.39 11.36
C SER A 161 12.60 9.86 9.90
N ASP A 162 13.78 10.37 9.48
CA ASP A 162 14.09 10.68 8.07
C ASP A 162 14.23 9.41 7.21
N ARG A 163 14.15 8.22 7.83
CA ARG A 163 14.27 6.93 7.15
C ARG A 163 12.92 6.23 7.09
N VAL A 164 12.56 5.83 5.89
CA VAL A 164 11.37 5.02 5.59
C VAL A 164 11.80 3.59 5.35
N VAL A 165 11.29 2.66 6.17
CA VAL A 165 11.41 1.24 5.88
C VAL A 165 10.25 0.86 4.97
N LEU A 166 10.57 0.54 3.71
CA LEU A 166 9.56 0.15 2.73
C LEU A 166 8.96 -1.21 3.14
N PRO A 167 7.66 -1.29 3.36
CA PRO A 167 7.00 -2.53 3.76
C PRO A 167 6.92 -3.55 2.62
N VAL A 168 7.31 -3.16 1.41
CA VAL A 168 7.19 -3.91 0.15
C VAL A 168 8.54 -4.20 -0.47
N SER A 169 8.60 -5.24 -1.31
CA SER A 169 9.75 -5.53 -2.16
C SER A 169 9.72 -4.68 -3.44
N ARG A 170 10.83 -4.68 -4.20
CA ARG A 170 10.87 -4.02 -5.51
C ARG A 170 9.95 -4.68 -6.53
N TYR A 171 9.66 -5.96 -6.39
CA TYR A 171 8.67 -6.68 -7.19
C TYR A 171 7.26 -6.16 -6.90
N ASP A 172 6.91 -6.03 -5.61
CA ASP A 172 5.60 -5.48 -5.22
C ASP A 172 5.46 -4.01 -5.65
N MET A 173 6.56 -3.21 -5.57
CA MET A 173 6.57 -1.84 -6.11
C MET A 173 6.30 -1.83 -7.61
N ALA A 174 6.91 -2.74 -8.37
CA ALA A 174 6.71 -2.85 -9.82
C ALA A 174 5.25 -3.19 -10.15
N ASP A 175 4.67 -4.19 -9.47
CA ASP A 175 3.28 -4.57 -9.62
C ASP A 175 2.31 -3.43 -9.22
N TYR A 176 2.66 -2.65 -8.17
CA TYR A 176 1.87 -1.50 -7.73
C TYR A 176 1.91 -0.33 -8.72
N LEU A 177 3.08 -0.06 -9.30
CA LEU A 177 3.31 1.09 -10.19
C LEU A 177 3.04 0.77 -11.68
N GLY A 178 2.79 -0.49 -12.03
CA GLY A 178 2.67 -0.92 -13.43
C GLY A 178 3.98 -0.78 -14.20
N LEU A 179 5.12 -1.07 -13.56
CA LEU A 179 6.46 -0.96 -14.12
C LEU A 179 7.17 -2.32 -14.11
N SER A 180 8.33 -2.42 -14.78
CA SER A 180 9.22 -3.56 -14.57
C SER A 180 10.10 -3.35 -13.33
N VAL A 181 10.56 -4.44 -12.73
CA VAL A 181 11.46 -4.38 -11.55
C VAL A 181 12.77 -3.66 -11.88
N GLU A 182 13.26 -3.84 -13.12
CA GLU A 182 14.45 -3.16 -13.63
C GLU A 182 14.21 -1.64 -13.71
N THR A 183 13.03 -1.23 -14.18
CA THR A 183 12.65 0.19 -14.27
C THR A 183 12.57 0.82 -12.88
N VAL A 184 11.94 0.14 -11.91
CA VAL A 184 11.91 0.59 -10.51
C VAL A 184 13.34 0.74 -9.96
N SER A 185 14.20 -0.25 -10.18
CA SER A 185 15.58 -0.24 -9.70
C SER A 185 16.41 0.88 -10.33
N ARG A 186 16.25 1.13 -11.64
CA ARG A 186 16.90 2.25 -12.34
C ARG A 186 16.40 3.61 -11.82
N SER A 187 15.11 3.76 -11.60
CA SER A 187 14.51 4.99 -11.07
C SER A 187 15.03 5.31 -9.65
N LEU A 188 15.10 4.32 -8.76
CA LEU A 188 15.68 4.49 -7.42
C LEU A 188 17.16 4.86 -7.48
N THR A 189 17.94 4.22 -8.37
CA THR A 189 19.35 4.55 -8.56
C THR A 189 19.53 5.96 -9.12
N HIS A 190 18.65 6.39 -10.01
CA HIS A 190 18.65 7.74 -10.55
C HIS A 190 18.37 8.78 -9.46
N LEU A 191 17.29 8.63 -8.67
CA LEU A 191 16.97 9.52 -7.55
C LEU A 191 18.09 9.60 -6.51
N LYS A 192 18.78 8.47 -6.23
CA LYS A 192 19.97 8.44 -5.38
C LYS A 192 21.11 9.27 -5.97
N ARG A 193 21.42 9.13 -7.27
CA ARG A 193 22.50 9.88 -7.93
C ARG A 193 22.23 11.39 -7.96
N GLN A 194 20.95 11.78 -8.01
CA GLN A 194 20.55 13.20 -7.93
C GLN A 194 20.57 13.74 -6.48
N GLY A 195 20.89 12.91 -5.48
CA GLY A 195 20.87 13.33 -4.07
C GLY A 195 19.47 13.55 -3.49
N VAL A 196 18.41 13.15 -4.22
CA VAL A 196 17.01 13.30 -3.78
C VAL A 196 16.65 12.30 -2.70
N ILE A 197 17.23 11.09 -2.79
CA ILE A 197 17.06 10.02 -1.80
C ILE A 197 18.40 9.39 -1.45
N GLU A 198 18.45 8.75 -0.28
CA GLU A 198 19.48 7.83 0.14
C GLU A 198 18.96 6.40 0.24
N LEU A 199 19.80 5.41 -0.13
CA LEU A 199 19.45 4.00 0.00
C LEU A 199 20.35 3.35 1.05
N PHE A 200 19.77 2.90 2.15
CA PHE A 200 20.45 2.23 3.26
C PHE A 200 20.34 0.71 3.21
N GLY A 201 19.79 0.17 2.11
CA GLY A 201 19.55 -1.24 1.89
C GLY A 201 18.43 -1.48 0.87
N PRO A 202 18.01 -2.73 0.69
CA PRO A 202 17.00 -3.07 -0.31
C PRO A 202 15.60 -2.51 0.01
N ARG A 203 15.34 -2.21 1.28
CA ARG A 203 14.03 -1.75 1.79
C ARG A 203 14.11 -0.51 2.68
N SER A 204 15.25 0.16 2.78
CA SER A 204 15.38 1.36 3.62
C SER A 204 15.81 2.54 2.77
N VAL A 205 14.99 3.58 2.76
CA VAL A 205 15.15 4.78 1.95
C VAL A 205 15.08 6.01 2.85
N GLY A 206 16.04 6.93 2.72
CA GLY A 206 15.96 8.28 3.28
C GLY A 206 15.48 9.24 2.20
N ILE A 207 14.53 10.10 2.53
CA ILE A 207 14.11 11.20 1.64
C ILE A 207 14.93 12.44 2.04
N VAL A 208 15.82 12.87 1.14
CA VAL A 208 16.71 14.03 1.36
C VAL A 208 16.05 15.31 0.86
N ASP A 209 15.47 15.27 -0.34
CA ASP A 209 14.77 16.40 -0.93
C ASP A 209 13.33 16.03 -1.25
N ARG A 210 12.43 16.38 -0.34
CA ARG A 210 11.00 16.11 -0.48
C ARG A 210 10.37 16.95 -1.60
N ALA A 211 10.80 18.21 -1.74
CA ALA A 211 10.28 19.12 -2.75
C ALA A 211 10.58 18.64 -4.17
N ALA A 212 11.78 18.09 -4.39
CA ALA A 212 12.14 17.50 -5.68
C ALA A 212 11.28 16.28 -6.03
N LEU A 213 10.87 15.47 -5.04
CA LEU A 213 9.95 14.35 -5.26
C LEU A 213 8.51 14.82 -5.53
N GLU A 214 8.06 15.92 -4.92
CA GLU A 214 6.71 16.46 -5.07
C GLU A 214 6.53 17.15 -6.43
N CYS A 215 7.50 17.94 -6.84
CA CYS A 215 7.41 18.74 -8.07
C CYS A 215 7.42 17.88 -9.34
N GLY A 216 8.00 16.68 -9.32
CA GLY A 216 8.10 15.82 -10.51
C GLY A 216 8.72 16.49 -11.74
N GLU A 217 8.91 17.82 -11.67
CA GLU A 217 9.38 18.68 -12.74
C GLU A 217 10.80 19.15 -12.46
N ARG A 218 11.67 18.88 -13.42
CA ARG A 218 13.08 19.34 -13.51
C ARG A 218 14.09 18.49 -12.73
N LEU A 219 14.07 17.21 -12.93
CA LEU A 219 15.35 16.49 -12.92
C LEU A 219 16.00 16.76 -14.30
N PRO A 220 17.21 17.34 -14.37
CA PRO A 220 17.81 17.82 -15.63
C PRO A 220 18.31 16.68 -16.52
N HIS A 221 17.44 15.75 -16.90
CA HIS A 221 17.81 14.57 -17.69
C HIS A 221 17.16 14.45 -19.08
N ASP A 222 16.18 15.26 -19.43
CA ASP A 222 15.61 15.21 -20.78
C ASP A 222 16.53 15.80 -21.85
N ASP A 223 17.50 16.64 -21.44
CA ASP A 223 18.46 17.26 -22.38
C ASP A 223 19.55 16.30 -22.87
N MET A 224 19.92 15.26 -22.10
CA MET A 224 20.96 14.32 -22.53
C MET A 224 20.44 13.27 -23.53
N MET A 225 19.24 12.77 -23.33
CA MET A 225 18.64 11.81 -24.29
C MET A 225 18.20 12.47 -25.60
N ARG A 226 17.88 13.76 -25.58
CA ARG A 226 17.63 14.54 -26.80
C ARG A 226 18.91 14.81 -27.59
N LYS A 227 20.04 15.02 -26.90
CA LYS A 227 21.35 15.22 -27.55
C LYS A 227 21.93 13.94 -28.13
N GLU A 228 21.67 12.78 -27.55
CA GLU A 228 22.11 11.50 -28.14
C GLU A 228 21.30 11.09 -29.37
N ARG A 229 19.99 11.41 -29.42
CA ARG A 229 19.17 11.20 -30.62
C ARG A 229 19.40 12.21 -31.73
N ALA A 230 20.08 13.33 -31.44
CA ALA A 230 20.39 14.39 -32.40
C ALA A 230 21.80 14.30 -32.99
N ARG A 231 22.59 13.26 -32.69
CA ARG A 231 23.84 13.00 -33.39
C ARG A 231 23.55 12.42 -34.77
N PRO A 232 23.85 13.16 -35.85
CA PRO A 232 23.74 12.61 -37.20
C PRO A 232 24.73 11.47 -37.32
N ALA A 233 24.30 10.35 -37.89
CA ALA A 233 25.19 9.27 -38.29
C ALA A 233 26.27 9.87 -39.20
N ALA A 234 27.50 9.84 -38.72
CA ALA A 234 28.65 10.22 -39.55
C ALA A 234 28.79 9.22 -40.69
N ALA A 235 28.79 9.79 -41.90
CA ALA A 235 29.01 9.07 -43.14
C ALA A 235 30.42 8.48 -43.24
#